data_b8560dbb50c195bc7ec54333ec80acef
#
_entry.id   b8560dbb50c195bc7ec54333ec80acef
#
_cell.length_a   1.000
_cell.length_b   1.000
_cell.length_c   1.000
_cell.angle_alpha   90.00
_cell.angle_beta   90.00
_cell.angle_gamma   90.00
#
_symmetry.space_group_name_H-M   'P 1'
#
loop_
_entity.id
_entity.type
_entity.pdbx_description
1 polymer ?
#
loop_
_entity_poly.entity_id
_entity_poly.type
_entity_poly.pdbx_seq_one_letter_code
_entity_poly.pdbx_strand_id
1 'polypeptide(L)'
;MVPSRFLLAKRRLLLVLLVALGLSAVPSAQAADERTGRLLVMLDDGAQSPVDSQISRMNLRQSGEQVSEIGLVTVKPTAGQSIAQAAEALRALPGVKSVSAERRYEMRFVPNDPALVAPETAAGTPPGTPMQWWVARENLYAAWDITRGAGAKVAIIDSGFDGNHPDLAGKVTNALDFEDVPPTTGPADFDLNGHGTHVSSMACGAGNNALGIVGAGLDCKLIVAKTDFTDSSIARSLVQSTDLGADAISMSFGSSGKFPATAPIVEGVNYALRHNVVLVAAAANEPVEEQGDPANLLQPTGSGPNINSNRGLSVTSADFNGARTSFAGRGTQISIAGFGSFQNAGTGGPPGILGAFPANPTEIDVGSPSLDPALTVPPCGCRGTDSRFAYLRGTSMATPQVAAIAAMVGHFNPDLPSSEVIRIIKVTATRAPGTGWNPELGWGIINAGNALAVARVADRTRPKSKAKGPKGVRRSRKLTLKWTGGERTHPGLIPSGVAKYQVYRSTNGGKYKRIATTTKMSKKLTLKRGKRYRFYTVAIDKAGNRERKPSRADVSFRVAR
;
A
#
# COMPACT_ATOMS: atom_id res chain seq x y z
N MET A 1 14.05 18.65 -67.85
CA MET A 1 14.97 19.74 -67.53
C MET A 1 14.94 20.00 -66.04
N VAL A 2 16.02 19.69 -65.35
CA VAL A 2 16.35 20.03 -63.95
C VAL A 2 16.73 21.50 -63.91
N PRO A 3 16.55 22.31 -62.84
CA PRO A 3 17.46 22.09 -61.71
C PRO A 3 16.87 22.23 -60.27
N SER A 4 17.53 21.48 -59.44
CA SER A 4 17.70 21.52 -58.00
C SER A 4 17.82 22.90 -57.36
N ARG A 5 17.28 23.06 -56.14
CA ARG A 5 17.85 23.87 -55.07
C ARG A 5 17.77 23.16 -53.71
N PHE A 6 18.94 22.85 -53.15
CA PHE A 6 19.22 22.45 -51.79
C PHE A 6 18.78 23.55 -50.81
N LEU A 7 18.09 23.16 -49.73
CA LEU A 7 18.03 23.94 -48.51
C LEU A 7 18.36 23.01 -47.33
N LEU A 8 19.50 23.32 -46.70
CA LEU A 8 19.98 22.70 -45.46
C LEU A 8 19.00 22.98 -44.32
N ALA A 9 18.37 21.92 -43.80
CA ALA A 9 17.71 21.99 -42.52
C ALA A 9 18.63 21.37 -41.46
N LYS A 10 19.06 22.20 -40.52
CA LYS A 10 19.85 21.84 -39.35
C LYS A 10 19.07 20.79 -38.51
N ARG A 11 19.57 19.58 -38.53
CA ARG A 11 19.16 18.54 -37.58
C ARG A 11 19.68 18.94 -36.19
N ARG A 12 18.79 19.38 -35.31
CA ARG A 12 19.01 19.35 -33.87
C ARG A 12 18.90 17.89 -33.41
N LEU A 13 20.04 17.33 -33.08
CA LEU A 13 20.14 16.00 -32.43
C LEU A 13 19.59 16.14 -31.02
N LEU A 14 18.33 15.69 -30.81
CA LEU A 14 17.75 15.53 -29.49
C LEU A 14 18.32 14.22 -28.93
N LEU A 15 19.30 14.32 -28.04
CA LEU A 15 19.84 13.20 -27.29
C LEU A 15 18.74 12.75 -26.30
N VAL A 16 17.95 11.78 -26.70
CA VAL A 16 17.06 11.06 -25.78
C VAL A 16 17.96 10.14 -24.97
N LEU A 17 18.26 10.55 -23.74
CA LEU A 17 18.89 9.71 -22.74
C LEU A 17 17.87 8.63 -22.35
N LEU A 18 17.91 7.49 -23.00
CA LEU A 18 17.29 6.25 -22.53
C LEU A 18 18.01 5.87 -21.24
N VAL A 19 17.46 6.27 -20.10
CA VAL A 19 17.75 5.64 -18.83
C VAL A 19 17.11 4.25 -18.90
N ALA A 20 17.88 3.29 -19.38
CA ALA A 20 17.60 1.88 -19.15
C ALA A 20 17.69 1.68 -17.63
N LEU A 21 16.54 1.78 -16.95
CA LEU A 21 16.34 1.21 -15.63
C LEU A 21 16.48 -0.30 -15.83
N GLY A 22 17.73 -0.79 -15.65
CA GLY A 22 17.95 -2.20 -15.42
C GLY A 22 17.01 -2.64 -14.31
N LEU A 23 16.12 -3.54 -14.62
CA LEU A 23 15.43 -4.40 -13.67
C LEU A 23 16.48 -5.32 -13.02
N SER A 24 17.39 -4.73 -12.23
CA SER A 24 18.05 -5.48 -11.19
C SER A 24 16.92 -5.92 -10.25
N ALA A 25 16.79 -7.23 -10.05
CA ALA A 25 15.92 -7.84 -9.08
C ALA A 25 15.88 -6.95 -7.84
N VAL A 26 14.72 -6.37 -7.52
CA VAL A 26 14.51 -5.61 -6.30
C VAL A 26 14.84 -6.60 -5.18
N PRO A 27 15.94 -6.43 -4.44
CA PRO A 27 16.16 -7.27 -3.28
C PRO A 27 14.94 -7.03 -2.41
N SER A 28 14.24 -8.11 -2.04
CA SER A 28 13.05 -8.03 -1.22
C SER A 28 13.32 -7.07 -0.07
N ALA A 29 12.53 -6.02 0.08
CA ALA A 29 12.68 -5.01 1.12
C ALA A 29 12.65 -5.63 2.54
N GLN A 30 12.13 -6.83 2.69
CA GLN A 30 12.20 -7.67 3.87
C GLN A 30 13.64 -7.98 4.34
N ALA A 31 14.60 -8.11 3.43
CA ALA A 31 15.96 -8.50 3.79
C ALA A 31 16.77 -7.46 4.60
N ALA A 32 16.31 -6.20 4.67
CA ALA A 32 17.06 -5.15 5.37
C ALA A 32 16.73 -5.05 6.87
N ASP A 33 15.52 -5.44 7.29
CA ASP A 33 15.02 -5.28 8.67
C ASP A 33 15.20 -6.55 9.52
N GLU A 34 15.38 -7.68 8.87
CA GLU A 34 15.65 -8.97 9.52
C GLU A 34 17.10 -9.14 10.00
N ARG A 35 18.00 -8.19 9.71
CA ARG A 35 19.42 -8.29 10.04
C ARG A 35 19.71 -7.71 11.42
N THR A 36 20.27 -8.54 12.29
CA THR A 36 20.65 -8.13 13.67
C THR A 36 21.88 -7.20 13.73
N GLY A 37 22.51 -6.93 12.58
CA GLY A 37 23.80 -6.24 12.52
C GLY A 37 24.99 -7.09 12.94
N ARG A 38 24.79 -8.41 13.06
CA ARG A 38 25.83 -9.39 13.37
C ARG A 38 26.14 -10.26 12.14
N LEU A 39 27.32 -10.88 12.17
CA LEU A 39 27.77 -11.88 11.20
C LEU A 39 27.89 -13.24 11.87
N LEU A 40 27.42 -14.27 11.19
CA LEU A 40 27.61 -15.66 11.54
C LEU A 40 28.84 -16.16 10.76
N VAL A 41 29.86 -16.59 11.48
CA VAL A 41 31.11 -17.14 10.94
C VAL A 41 31.13 -18.63 11.22
N MET A 42 31.12 -19.45 10.20
CA MET A 42 31.30 -20.89 10.32
C MET A 42 32.77 -21.21 10.13
N LEU A 43 33.35 -21.97 11.05
CA LEU A 43 34.75 -22.35 11.04
C LEU A 43 34.92 -23.81 10.63
N ASP A 44 36.07 -24.12 10.07
CA ASP A 44 36.53 -25.50 9.89
C ASP A 44 36.91 -26.13 11.22
N ASP A 45 36.90 -27.45 11.31
CA ASP A 45 37.22 -28.17 12.51
C ASP A 45 38.64 -27.81 13.00
N GLY A 46 38.74 -27.42 14.27
CA GLY A 46 40.00 -27.02 14.89
C GLY A 46 40.50 -25.61 14.57
N ALA A 47 39.80 -24.83 13.74
CA ALA A 47 40.22 -23.48 13.34
C ALA A 47 39.83 -22.37 14.31
N GLN A 48 39.18 -22.68 15.44
CA GLN A 48 38.59 -21.71 16.34
C GLN A 48 39.61 -20.74 17.00
N SER A 49 40.63 -21.26 17.65
CA SER A 49 41.63 -20.43 18.35
C SER A 49 42.44 -19.48 17.43
N PRO A 50 42.88 -19.90 16.26
CA PRO A 50 43.53 -19.02 15.29
C PRO A 50 42.61 -17.88 14.80
N VAL A 51 41.33 -18.15 14.57
CA VAL A 51 40.37 -17.17 14.04
C VAL A 51 39.96 -16.16 15.11
N ASP A 52 39.76 -16.57 16.37
CA ASP A 52 39.43 -15.69 17.50
C ASP A 52 40.47 -14.57 17.69
N SER A 53 41.75 -14.93 17.57
CA SER A 53 42.83 -13.95 17.67
C SER A 53 42.83 -12.92 16.55
N GLN A 54 42.37 -13.31 15.37
CA GLN A 54 42.28 -12.43 14.19
C GLN A 54 41.03 -11.55 14.23
N ILE A 55 39.91 -12.08 14.70
CA ILE A 55 38.66 -11.32 14.92
C ILE A 55 38.93 -10.08 15.78
N SER A 56 39.65 -10.24 16.86
CA SER A 56 40.01 -9.14 17.76
C SER A 56 40.89 -8.08 17.08
N ARG A 57 41.83 -8.49 16.21
CA ARG A 57 42.70 -7.57 15.44
C ARG A 57 41.96 -6.81 14.34
N MET A 58 40.81 -7.32 13.88
CA MET A 58 40.01 -6.72 12.79
C MET A 58 38.97 -5.72 13.29
N ASN A 59 39.03 -5.25 14.53
CA ASN A 59 38.01 -4.41 15.16
C ASN A 59 36.60 -5.02 15.11
N LEU A 60 36.52 -6.33 15.21
CA LEU A 60 35.28 -7.07 15.36
C LEU A 60 35.12 -7.49 16.83
N ARG A 61 33.89 -7.43 17.30
CA ARG A 61 33.57 -7.90 18.66
C ARG A 61 32.77 -9.17 18.55
N GLN A 62 33.23 -10.21 19.25
CA GLN A 62 32.42 -11.41 19.46
C GLN A 62 31.13 -11.04 20.19
N SER A 63 30.00 -11.54 19.72
CA SER A 63 28.66 -11.17 20.20
C SER A 63 27.76 -12.39 20.27
N GLY A 64 27.59 -12.93 21.44
CA GLY A 64 26.85 -14.16 21.73
C GLY A 64 27.73 -15.34 22.06
N GLU A 65 27.11 -16.45 22.47
CA GLU A 65 27.81 -17.70 22.75
C GLU A 65 28.28 -18.32 21.42
N GLN A 66 29.41 -18.97 21.49
CA GLN A 66 29.93 -19.82 20.42
C GLN A 66 29.22 -21.18 20.49
N VAL A 67 28.97 -21.76 19.34
CA VAL A 67 28.46 -23.13 19.23
C VAL A 67 29.57 -23.97 18.60
N SER A 68 30.44 -24.44 19.48
CA SER A 68 31.66 -25.19 19.12
C SER A 68 31.34 -26.46 18.32
N GLU A 69 30.21 -27.11 18.63
CA GLU A 69 29.75 -28.37 18.01
C GLU A 69 29.54 -28.26 16.52
N ILE A 70 29.26 -27.05 16.01
CA ILE A 70 29.09 -26.77 14.60
C ILE A 70 30.09 -25.72 14.07
N GLY A 71 31.06 -25.31 14.85
CA GLY A 71 32.04 -24.30 14.48
C GLY A 71 31.47 -22.91 14.25
N LEU A 72 30.38 -22.52 14.93
CA LEU A 72 29.74 -21.22 14.77
C LEU A 72 30.28 -20.18 15.76
N VAL A 73 30.74 -19.05 15.22
CA VAL A 73 31.11 -17.84 15.96
C VAL A 73 30.26 -16.67 15.47
N THR A 74 29.70 -15.91 16.39
CA THR A 74 28.92 -14.70 16.07
C THR A 74 29.77 -13.46 16.37
N VAL A 75 29.90 -12.57 15.37
CA VAL A 75 30.68 -11.33 15.51
C VAL A 75 29.86 -10.10 15.10
N LYS A 76 30.18 -8.96 15.72
CA LYS A 76 29.60 -7.67 15.39
C LYS A 76 30.70 -6.68 15.02
N PRO A 77 30.59 -5.95 13.87
CA PRO A 77 31.51 -4.87 13.54
C PRO A 77 31.43 -3.75 14.58
N THR A 78 32.56 -3.17 14.93
CA THR A 78 32.64 -1.97 15.77
C THR A 78 32.35 -0.70 14.95
N ALA A 79 32.20 0.44 15.64
CA ALA A 79 31.83 1.71 15.00
C ALA A 79 32.80 2.09 13.87
N GLY A 80 32.27 2.29 12.67
CA GLY A 80 33.02 2.75 11.48
C GLY A 80 33.24 1.70 10.39
N GLN A 81 33.00 0.42 10.66
CA GLN A 81 33.12 -0.67 9.68
C GLN A 81 31.74 -1.13 9.21
N SER A 82 31.55 -1.30 7.90
CA SER A 82 30.31 -1.87 7.37
C SER A 82 30.28 -3.39 7.50
N ILE A 83 29.06 -3.95 7.62
CA ILE A 83 28.85 -5.42 7.68
C ILE A 83 29.44 -6.11 6.44
N ALA A 84 29.31 -5.47 5.26
CA ALA A 84 29.83 -6.03 4.01
C ALA A 84 31.36 -6.10 4.01
N GLN A 85 32.03 -5.04 4.45
CA GLN A 85 33.50 -5.02 4.58
C GLN A 85 34.01 -6.04 5.61
N ALA A 86 33.34 -6.14 6.76
CA ALA A 86 33.66 -7.13 7.78
C ALA A 86 33.48 -8.56 7.26
N ALA A 87 32.39 -8.83 6.54
CA ALA A 87 32.12 -10.13 5.97
C ALA A 87 33.15 -10.55 4.92
N GLU A 88 33.57 -9.61 4.07
CA GLU A 88 34.60 -9.86 3.06
C GLU A 88 35.97 -10.17 3.69
N ALA A 89 36.36 -9.38 4.68
CA ALA A 89 37.60 -9.61 5.42
C ALA A 89 37.62 -10.94 6.16
N LEU A 90 36.49 -11.35 6.78
CA LEU A 90 36.36 -12.63 7.47
C LEU A 90 36.44 -13.83 6.52
N ARG A 91 35.85 -13.73 5.32
CA ARG A 91 35.92 -14.81 4.32
C ARG A 91 37.34 -15.09 3.82
N ALA A 92 38.20 -14.08 3.90
CA ALA A 92 39.60 -14.22 3.50
C ALA A 92 40.49 -14.92 4.54
N LEU A 93 39.97 -15.18 5.74
CA LEU A 93 40.76 -15.82 6.81
C LEU A 93 40.87 -17.35 6.61
N PRO A 94 42.05 -17.93 6.76
CA PRO A 94 42.19 -19.38 6.81
C PRO A 94 41.37 -19.99 7.93
N GLY A 95 40.68 -21.09 7.66
CA GLY A 95 39.82 -21.78 8.61
C GLY A 95 38.39 -21.22 8.71
N VAL A 96 38.05 -20.23 7.92
CA VAL A 96 36.66 -19.74 7.80
C VAL A 96 35.96 -20.45 6.62
N LYS A 97 34.99 -21.28 6.94
CA LYS A 97 34.19 -22.04 6.01
C LYS A 97 33.13 -21.19 5.28
N SER A 98 32.45 -20.33 6.03
CA SER A 98 31.48 -19.39 5.46
C SER A 98 31.19 -18.21 6.38
N VAL A 99 30.72 -17.09 5.80
CA VAL A 99 30.26 -15.90 6.54
C VAL A 99 28.93 -15.44 5.97
N SER A 100 27.92 -15.33 6.83
CA SER A 100 26.59 -14.85 6.49
C SER A 100 26.12 -13.77 7.47
N ALA A 101 25.24 -12.87 7.01
CA ALA A 101 24.59 -11.94 7.92
C ALA A 101 23.54 -12.68 8.74
N GLU A 102 23.53 -12.45 10.05
CA GLU A 102 22.53 -13.03 10.93
C GLU A 102 21.16 -12.43 10.66
N ARG A 103 20.15 -13.29 10.64
CA ARG A 103 18.74 -12.92 10.52
C ARG A 103 18.04 -13.15 11.84
N ARG A 104 17.01 -12.37 12.10
CA ARG A 104 16.05 -12.62 13.17
C ARG A 104 14.85 -13.34 12.56
N TYR A 105 14.42 -14.41 13.18
CA TYR A 105 13.14 -15.04 12.87
C TYR A 105 12.09 -14.45 13.78
N GLU A 106 10.99 -14.00 13.20
CA GLU A 106 9.83 -13.48 13.93
C GLU A 106 8.70 -14.50 13.82
N MET A 107 7.94 -14.65 14.90
CA MET A 107 6.70 -15.40 14.84
C MET A 107 5.70 -14.60 14.00
N ARG A 108 5.18 -15.19 12.93
CA ARG A 108 4.14 -14.56 12.11
C ARG A 108 2.84 -14.53 12.87
N PHE A 109 2.16 -13.38 12.79
CA PHE A 109 0.81 -13.26 13.32
C PHE A 109 -0.16 -14.02 12.41
N VAL A 110 -0.90 -14.97 12.99
CA VAL A 110 -2.01 -15.67 12.34
C VAL A 110 -3.23 -15.49 13.22
N PRO A 111 -4.32 -14.91 12.72
CA PRO A 111 -5.57 -14.83 13.47
C PRO A 111 -6.10 -16.23 13.80
N ASN A 112 -6.88 -16.33 14.88
CA ASN A 112 -7.42 -17.61 15.37
C ASN A 112 -8.81 -17.95 14.82
N ASP A 113 -9.24 -17.29 13.75
CA ASP A 113 -10.57 -17.44 13.17
C ASP A 113 -10.70 -18.76 12.40
N PRO A 114 -11.76 -19.52 12.63
CA PRO A 114 -11.90 -20.90 12.12
C PRO A 114 -11.78 -21.03 10.61
N ALA A 115 -12.33 -20.08 9.83
CA ALA A 115 -12.33 -20.15 8.37
C ALA A 115 -10.92 -20.07 7.73
N LEU A 116 -9.90 -19.65 8.50
CA LEU A 116 -8.50 -19.63 8.03
C LEU A 116 -7.84 -21.02 8.03
N VAL A 117 -8.38 -21.97 8.81
CA VAL A 117 -7.78 -23.30 8.98
C VAL A 117 -8.78 -24.44 8.72
N ALA A 118 -10.08 -24.20 8.92
CA ALA A 118 -11.10 -25.19 8.64
C ALA A 118 -11.11 -25.53 7.13
N PRO A 119 -11.05 -26.83 6.78
CA PRO A 119 -11.03 -27.23 5.38
C PRO A 119 -12.38 -26.95 4.71
N GLU A 120 -12.33 -26.47 3.49
CA GLU A 120 -13.49 -26.39 2.60
C GLU A 120 -13.90 -27.79 2.16
N THR A 121 -15.19 -28.12 2.31
CA THR A 121 -15.71 -29.47 2.08
C THR A 121 -16.54 -29.59 0.80
N ALA A 122 -16.77 -28.51 0.08
CA ALA A 122 -17.53 -28.53 -1.16
C ALA A 122 -16.88 -29.44 -2.20
N ALA A 123 -17.67 -30.24 -2.89
CA ALA A 123 -17.19 -31.20 -3.89
C ALA A 123 -16.35 -30.52 -4.98
N GLY A 124 -15.18 -31.07 -5.28
CA GLY A 124 -14.24 -30.50 -6.24
C GLY A 124 -13.24 -29.51 -5.64
N THR A 125 -13.27 -29.29 -4.33
CA THR A 125 -12.24 -28.50 -3.65
C THR A 125 -10.97 -29.36 -3.44
N PRO A 126 -9.77 -28.83 -3.76
CA PRO A 126 -8.52 -29.52 -3.45
C PRO A 126 -8.38 -29.78 -1.93
N PRO A 127 -7.92 -30.96 -1.50
CA PRO A 127 -7.75 -31.28 -0.09
C PRO A 127 -6.88 -30.26 0.66
N GLY A 128 -7.28 -29.90 1.87
CA GLY A 128 -6.54 -28.95 2.73
C GLY A 128 -6.71 -27.48 2.35
N THR A 129 -7.60 -27.16 1.40
CA THR A 129 -7.98 -25.77 1.11
C THR A 129 -8.78 -25.20 2.27
N PRO A 130 -8.36 -24.10 2.92
CA PRO A 130 -9.17 -23.46 3.96
C PRO A 130 -10.39 -22.74 3.38
N MET A 131 -11.44 -22.55 4.17
CA MET A 131 -12.65 -21.86 3.73
C MET A 131 -12.35 -20.43 3.23
N GLN A 132 -11.46 -19.70 3.91
CA GLN A 132 -10.96 -18.38 3.48
C GLN A 132 -9.59 -18.48 2.77
N TRP A 133 -9.50 -19.31 1.75
CA TRP A 133 -8.30 -19.60 0.96
C TRP A 133 -7.66 -18.34 0.31
N TRP A 134 -8.44 -17.32 -0.01
CA TRP A 134 -7.99 -16.10 -0.68
C TRP A 134 -7.05 -15.25 0.20
N VAL A 135 -7.17 -15.32 1.52
CA VAL A 135 -6.31 -14.60 2.49
C VAL A 135 -4.82 -14.87 2.26
N ALA A 136 -4.46 -16.15 2.11
CA ALA A 136 -3.08 -16.54 1.84
C ALA A 136 -2.63 -16.12 0.42
N ARG A 137 -3.53 -16.19 -0.55
CA ARG A 137 -3.22 -15.88 -1.95
C ARG A 137 -3.04 -14.38 -2.23
N GLU A 138 -3.72 -13.53 -1.50
CA GLU A 138 -3.50 -12.08 -1.50
C GLU A 138 -2.34 -11.64 -0.61
N ASN A 139 -1.62 -12.61 -0.01
CA ASN A 139 -0.47 -12.38 0.85
C ASN A 139 -0.79 -11.49 2.07
N LEU A 140 -1.97 -11.69 2.65
CA LEU A 140 -2.44 -10.90 3.78
C LEU A 140 -1.67 -11.18 5.07
N TYR A 141 -1.21 -12.41 5.30
CA TYR A 141 -0.38 -12.71 6.46
C TYR A 141 0.89 -11.86 6.50
N ALA A 142 1.58 -11.69 5.36
CA ALA A 142 2.74 -10.81 5.27
C ALA A 142 2.37 -9.32 5.41
N ALA A 143 1.17 -8.94 5.00
CA ALA A 143 0.63 -7.60 5.20
C ALA A 143 0.39 -7.33 6.70
N TRP A 144 -0.23 -8.25 7.41
CA TRP A 144 -0.54 -8.13 8.84
C TRP A 144 0.69 -8.13 9.75
N ASP A 145 1.81 -8.70 9.30
CA ASP A 145 3.12 -8.56 9.97
C ASP A 145 3.66 -7.12 9.89
N ILE A 146 3.22 -6.32 8.90
CA ILE A 146 3.60 -4.91 8.75
C ILE A 146 2.59 -4.00 9.45
N THR A 147 1.32 -4.16 9.13
CA THR A 147 0.18 -3.47 9.75
C THR A 147 -1.09 -4.28 9.57
N ARG A 148 -1.94 -4.29 10.59
CA ARG A 148 -3.27 -4.90 10.56
C ARG A 148 -4.38 -3.92 10.17
N GLY A 149 -4.02 -2.67 9.84
CA GLY A 149 -4.97 -1.64 9.44
C GLY A 149 -5.62 -0.89 10.61
N ALA A 150 -5.06 -0.98 11.82
CA ALA A 150 -5.59 -0.22 12.96
C ALA A 150 -5.63 1.28 12.67
N GLY A 151 -6.81 1.89 12.81
CA GLY A 151 -7.08 3.29 12.49
C GLY A 151 -7.49 3.56 11.05
N ALA A 152 -7.21 2.66 10.10
CA ALA A 152 -7.69 2.78 8.72
C ALA A 152 -9.21 2.68 8.66
N LYS A 153 -9.85 3.50 7.82
CA LYS A 153 -11.30 3.52 7.62
C LYS A 153 -11.65 3.21 6.17
N VAL A 154 -12.49 2.20 5.99
CA VAL A 154 -13.08 1.86 4.69
C VAL A 154 -14.55 2.25 4.70
N ALA A 155 -14.95 3.10 3.76
CA ALA A 155 -16.38 3.33 3.55
C ALA A 155 -16.95 2.27 2.60
N ILE A 156 -18.09 1.71 2.96
CA ILE A 156 -18.88 0.78 2.15
C ILE A 156 -20.17 1.50 1.76
N ILE A 157 -20.35 1.76 0.48
CA ILE A 157 -21.60 2.28 -0.08
C ILE A 157 -22.35 1.08 -0.63
N ASP A 158 -23.42 0.65 0.05
CA ASP A 158 -24.12 -0.60 -0.27
C ASP A 158 -25.52 -0.67 0.37
N SER A 159 -26.10 -1.86 0.50
CA SER A 159 -27.45 -2.13 1.03
C SER A 159 -27.59 -2.05 2.57
N GLY A 160 -26.55 -1.64 3.28
CA GLY A 160 -26.50 -1.62 4.75
C GLY A 160 -25.60 -2.72 5.33
N PHE A 161 -25.81 -3.08 6.59
CA PHE A 161 -25.11 -4.19 7.25
C PHE A 161 -25.96 -4.77 8.38
N ASP A 162 -25.71 -6.02 8.76
CA ASP A 162 -26.31 -6.60 9.97
C ASP A 162 -25.55 -6.11 11.21
N GLY A 163 -26.15 -5.16 11.94
CA GLY A 163 -25.57 -4.57 13.17
C GLY A 163 -25.36 -5.58 14.30
N ASN A 164 -26.03 -6.73 14.25
CA ASN A 164 -25.92 -7.80 15.25
C ASN A 164 -24.92 -8.89 14.86
N HIS A 165 -24.33 -8.82 13.65
CA HIS A 165 -23.39 -9.84 13.20
C HIS A 165 -22.09 -9.80 14.02
N PRO A 166 -21.67 -10.92 14.66
CA PRO A 166 -20.53 -10.91 15.57
C PRO A 166 -19.21 -10.56 14.89
N ASP A 167 -19.01 -10.92 13.61
CA ASP A 167 -17.81 -10.53 12.84
C ASP A 167 -17.84 -9.09 12.33
N LEU A 168 -18.91 -8.32 12.60
CA LEU A 168 -18.97 -6.89 12.39
C LEU A 168 -19.02 -6.10 13.72
N ALA A 169 -19.07 -6.79 14.85
CA ALA A 169 -19.13 -6.20 16.18
C ALA A 169 -17.96 -5.23 16.42
N GLY A 170 -18.27 -3.98 16.74
CA GLY A 170 -17.28 -2.93 16.99
C GLY A 170 -16.45 -2.48 15.77
N LYS A 171 -16.81 -2.93 14.57
CA LYS A 171 -16.12 -2.53 13.33
C LYS A 171 -16.69 -1.25 12.73
N VAL A 172 -18.00 -1.08 12.78
CA VAL A 172 -18.68 0.09 12.21
C VAL A 172 -18.57 1.28 13.16
N THR A 173 -17.98 2.38 12.68
CA THR A 173 -17.87 3.65 13.42
C THR A 173 -18.97 4.62 13.09
N ASN A 174 -19.50 4.54 11.88
CA ASN A 174 -20.58 5.39 11.39
C ASN A 174 -21.49 4.56 10.49
N ALA A 175 -22.79 4.60 10.77
CA ALA A 175 -23.85 4.02 9.97
C ALA A 175 -24.72 5.17 9.44
N LEU A 176 -24.79 5.30 8.12
CA LEU A 176 -25.51 6.36 7.42
C LEU A 176 -26.59 5.73 6.56
N ASP A 177 -27.76 6.36 6.51
CA ASP A 177 -28.86 5.95 5.67
C ASP A 177 -29.19 7.05 4.67
N PHE A 178 -29.16 6.72 3.41
CA PHE A 178 -29.44 7.60 2.27
C PHE A 178 -30.57 7.07 1.38
N GLU A 179 -31.32 6.10 1.84
CA GLU A 179 -32.51 5.62 1.10
C GLU A 179 -33.58 6.71 1.10
N ASP A 180 -33.94 7.20 -0.07
CA ASP A 180 -34.97 8.23 -0.27
C ASP A 180 -36.23 7.67 -0.96
N VAL A 181 -36.10 6.54 -1.65
CA VAL A 181 -37.18 5.94 -2.45
C VAL A 181 -37.94 4.91 -1.58
N PRO A 182 -39.23 5.15 -1.27
CA PRO A 182 -40.03 4.16 -0.57
C PRO A 182 -40.30 2.89 -1.40
N PRO A 183 -40.44 1.72 -0.77
CA PRO A 183 -40.31 1.50 0.66
C PRO A 183 -38.85 1.53 1.13
N THR A 184 -38.56 2.28 2.19
CA THR A 184 -37.28 2.20 2.87
C THR A 184 -37.14 0.80 3.50
N THR A 185 -35.91 0.24 3.45
CA THR A 185 -35.65 -1.13 3.91
C THR A 185 -35.19 -1.19 5.38
N GLY A 186 -35.41 -0.14 6.14
CA GLY A 186 -35.03 -0.01 7.55
C GLY A 186 -33.69 0.74 7.75
N PRO A 187 -33.20 0.89 8.99
CA PRO A 187 -31.99 1.66 9.29
C PRO A 187 -30.73 1.02 8.68
N ALA A 188 -29.64 1.77 8.64
CA ALA A 188 -28.39 1.34 8.01
C ALA A 188 -27.79 0.06 8.62
N ASP A 189 -28.07 -0.23 9.90
CA ASP A 189 -27.67 -1.45 10.63
C ASP A 189 -28.66 -2.61 10.47
N PHE A 190 -29.57 -2.52 9.49
CA PHE A 190 -30.44 -3.58 9.05
C PHE A 190 -30.28 -3.78 7.53
N ASP A 191 -29.81 -4.97 7.14
CA ASP A 191 -29.53 -5.33 5.75
C ASP A 191 -30.53 -6.36 5.23
N LEU A 192 -31.59 -5.88 4.59
CA LEU A 192 -32.62 -6.73 4.00
C LEU A 192 -32.10 -7.50 2.78
N ASN A 193 -31.13 -6.94 2.06
CA ASN A 193 -30.55 -7.56 0.87
C ASN A 193 -29.52 -8.64 1.21
N GLY A 194 -28.63 -8.38 2.18
CA GLY A 194 -27.52 -9.23 2.59
C GLY A 194 -26.19 -8.95 1.90
N HIS A 195 -26.19 -8.19 0.80
CA HIS A 195 -24.99 -7.88 0.03
C HIS A 195 -24.03 -6.96 0.81
N GLY A 196 -24.54 -5.89 1.42
CA GLY A 196 -23.75 -4.93 2.18
C GLY A 196 -23.06 -5.54 3.40
N THR A 197 -23.72 -6.47 4.11
CA THR A 197 -23.12 -7.25 5.21
C THR A 197 -21.94 -8.07 4.71
N HIS A 198 -22.11 -8.75 3.59
CA HIS A 198 -21.08 -9.61 3.01
C HIS A 198 -19.85 -8.77 2.62
N VAL A 199 -20.01 -7.71 1.83
CA VAL A 199 -18.89 -6.87 1.35
C VAL A 199 -18.23 -6.10 2.49
N SER A 200 -18.98 -5.69 3.52
CA SER A 200 -18.43 -5.09 4.74
C SER A 200 -17.47 -6.06 5.45
N SER A 201 -17.85 -7.31 5.54
CA SER A 201 -17.04 -8.35 6.18
C SER A 201 -15.77 -8.68 5.37
N MET A 202 -15.84 -8.66 4.04
CA MET A 202 -14.66 -8.83 3.18
C MET A 202 -13.62 -7.73 3.41
N ALA A 203 -14.07 -6.49 3.61
CA ALA A 203 -13.18 -5.37 3.88
C ALA A 203 -12.58 -5.44 5.29
N CYS A 204 -13.41 -5.39 6.33
CA CYS A 204 -12.99 -5.19 7.71
C CYS A 204 -13.65 -6.14 8.71
N GLY A 205 -14.03 -7.36 8.31
CA GLY A 205 -14.52 -8.37 9.23
C GLY A 205 -13.61 -8.53 10.45
N ALA A 206 -14.22 -8.73 11.64
CA ALA A 206 -13.49 -8.81 12.89
C ALA A 206 -12.65 -10.09 12.91
N GLY A 207 -11.35 -9.94 13.04
CA GLY A 207 -10.47 -11.10 13.12
C GLY A 207 -9.85 -11.29 14.50
N ASN A 208 -9.28 -12.46 14.72
CA ASN A 208 -8.70 -12.90 15.97
C ASN A 208 -9.71 -12.92 17.14
N ASN A 209 -10.96 -13.26 16.83
CA ASN A 209 -12.07 -13.37 17.76
C ASN A 209 -12.54 -14.84 17.98
N ALA A 210 -11.81 -15.81 17.41
CA ALA A 210 -12.10 -17.24 17.42
C ALA A 210 -13.46 -17.59 16.78
N LEU A 211 -13.94 -16.76 15.86
CA LEU A 211 -15.25 -16.91 15.22
C LEU A 211 -15.12 -16.68 13.71
N GLY A 212 -15.91 -17.36 12.91
CA GLY A 212 -16.19 -17.13 11.51
C GLY A 212 -14.99 -16.80 10.64
N ILE A 213 -14.96 -15.57 10.15
CA ILE A 213 -14.08 -15.09 9.08
C ILE A 213 -13.29 -13.85 9.49
N VAL A 214 -12.30 -13.49 8.66
CA VAL A 214 -11.56 -12.22 8.80
C VAL A 214 -11.73 -11.34 7.57
N GLY A 215 -11.73 -10.02 7.75
CA GLY A 215 -11.62 -9.07 6.66
C GLY A 215 -10.16 -8.83 6.23
N ALA A 216 -9.95 -8.34 5.01
CA ALA A 216 -8.62 -8.04 4.48
C ALA A 216 -7.86 -7.03 5.36
N GLY A 217 -8.55 -6.01 5.86
CA GLY A 217 -8.03 -5.02 6.80
C GLY A 217 -8.36 -5.39 8.24
N LEU A 218 -7.77 -6.45 8.77
CA LEU A 218 -8.06 -7.12 10.04
C LEU A 218 -8.51 -6.20 11.19
N ASP A 219 -7.81 -5.08 11.43
CA ASP A 219 -8.10 -4.12 12.50
C ASP A 219 -8.74 -2.80 11.96
N CYS A 220 -9.06 -2.72 10.66
CA CYS A 220 -9.68 -1.52 10.09
C CYS A 220 -11.11 -1.30 10.60
N LYS A 221 -11.61 -0.10 10.37
CA LYS A 221 -12.97 0.32 10.74
C LYS A 221 -13.80 0.61 9.49
N LEU A 222 -15.09 0.52 9.65
CA LEU A 222 -16.09 0.74 8.62
C LEU A 222 -16.85 2.04 8.84
N ILE A 223 -17.13 2.73 7.74
CA ILE A 223 -18.19 3.70 7.57
C ILE A 223 -19.18 3.04 6.62
N VAL A 224 -20.38 2.68 7.06
CA VAL A 224 -21.37 2.08 6.18
C VAL A 224 -22.38 3.14 5.76
N ALA A 225 -22.54 3.31 4.46
CA ALA A 225 -23.51 4.19 3.84
C ALA A 225 -24.53 3.34 3.07
N LYS A 226 -25.67 3.12 3.69
CA LYS A 226 -26.81 2.43 3.07
C LYS A 226 -27.43 3.33 2.01
N THR A 227 -27.74 2.77 0.85
CA THR A 227 -28.25 3.49 -0.31
C THR A 227 -29.29 2.67 -1.07
N ASP A 228 -30.24 3.35 -1.69
CA ASP A 228 -31.18 2.81 -2.68
C ASP A 228 -30.59 2.77 -4.11
N PHE A 229 -29.27 2.95 -4.23
CA PHE A 229 -28.51 2.97 -5.50
C PHE A 229 -28.98 4.02 -6.52
N THR A 230 -29.65 5.08 -6.06
CA THR A 230 -29.93 6.25 -6.90
C THR A 230 -28.72 7.18 -6.98
N ASP A 231 -28.63 7.98 -8.04
CA ASP A 231 -27.54 8.96 -8.22
C ASP A 231 -27.42 9.93 -7.04
N SER A 232 -28.54 10.37 -6.47
CA SER A 232 -28.57 11.30 -5.34
C SER A 232 -28.05 10.65 -4.05
N SER A 233 -28.46 9.42 -3.76
CA SER A 233 -28.03 8.66 -2.57
C SER A 233 -26.55 8.31 -2.67
N ILE A 234 -26.07 7.86 -3.81
CA ILE A 234 -24.65 7.55 -4.06
C ILE A 234 -23.79 8.82 -3.94
N ALA A 235 -24.21 9.95 -4.54
CA ALA A 235 -23.46 11.20 -4.45
C ALA A 235 -23.34 11.71 -3.01
N ARG A 236 -24.42 11.64 -2.22
CA ARG A 236 -24.40 12.00 -0.78
C ARG A 236 -23.50 11.04 0.00
N SER A 237 -23.56 9.74 -0.29
CA SER A 237 -22.72 8.72 0.34
C SER A 237 -21.24 8.98 0.10
N LEU A 238 -20.84 9.33 -1.14
CA LEU A 238 -19.46 9.70 -1.49
C LEU A 238 -18.96 10.90 -0.68
N VAL A 239 -19.76 11.97 -0.60
CA VAL A 239 -19.38 13.19 0.13
C VAL A 239 -19.27 12.93 1.62
N GLN A 240 -20.29 12.35 2.25
CA GLN A 240 -20.30 12.17 3.70
C GLN A 240 -19.29 11.11 4.16
N SER A 241 -19.07 10.03 3.39
CA SER A 241 -17.99 9.07 3.68
C SER A 241 -16.62 9.72 3.63
N THR A 242 -16.41 10.65 2.70
CA THR A 242 -15.19 11.45 2.60
C THR A 242 -15.01 12.35 3.82
N ASP A 243 -16.05 13.08 4.23
CA ASP A 243 -16.02 14.00 5.38
C ASP A 243 -15.80 13.28 6.71
N LEU A 244 -16.24 12.04 6.83
CA LEU A 244 -15.99 11.15 7.98
C LEU A 244 -14.58 10.58 7.99
N GLY A 245 -13.77 10.89 6.98
CA GLY A 245 -12.35 10.54 6.91
C GLY A 245 -12.09 9.12 6.45
N ALA A 246 -12.85 8.63 5.46
CA ALA A 246 -12.53 7.38 4.79
C ALA A 246 -11.15 7.46 4.11
N ASP A 247 -10.29 6.47 4.32
CA ASP A 247 -9.04 6.29 3.58
C ASP A 247 -9.32 5.71 2.18
N ALA A 248 -10.33 4.83 2.09
CA ALA A 248 -10.83 4.29 0.83
C ALA A 248 -12.35 4.14 0.86
N ILE A 249 -12.99 4.23 -0.32
CA ILE A 249 -14.43 3.98 -0.52
C ILE A 249 -14.59 2.79 -1.46
N SER A 250 -15.33 1.77 -1.02
CA SER A 250 -15.71 0.57 -1.77
C SER A 250 -17.11 0.74 -2.34
N MET A 251 -17.25 0.55 -3.66
CA MET A 251 -18.49 0.64 -4.41
C MET A 251 -18.69 -0.67 -5.16
N SER A 252 -19.40 -1.62 -4.52
CA SER A 252 -19.63 -2.97 -5.06
C SER A 252 -20.88 -3.03 -5.95
N PHE A 253 -21.10 -2.00 -6.75
CA PHE A 253 -22.21 -1.85 -7.67
C PHE A 253 -21.75 -1.16 -8.97
N GLY A 254 -22.61 -1.15 -9.98
CA GLY A 254 -22.38 -0.43 -11.23
C GLY A 254 -23.66 -0.26 -12.04
N SER A 255 -23.72 0.81 -12.83
CA SER A 255 -24.76 1.00 -13.84
C SER A 255 -24.48 0.14 -15.08
N SER A 256 -25.48 -0.02 -15.95
CA SER A 256 -25.22 -0.54 -17.30
C SER A 256 -24.42 0.52 -18.06
N GLY A 257 -23.26 0.23 -18.61
CA GLY A 257 -22.37 1.20 -19.29
C GLY A 257 -22.97 1.99 -20.48
N LYS A 258 -24.28 1.95 -20.68
CA LYS A 258 -25.01 2.57 -21.80
C LYS A 258 -25.19 4.08 -21.69
N PHE A 259 -25.12 4.64 -20.48
CA PHE A 259 -25.36 6.06 -20.25
C PHE A 259 -24.16 6.68 -19.50
N PRO A 260 -23.79 7.94 -19.82
CA PRO A 260 -22.74 8.61 -19.08
C PRO A 260 -23.20 8.89 -17.63
N ALA A 261 -22.25 8.90 -16.71
CA ALA A 261 -22.49 9.27 -15.32
C ALA A 261 -23.14 10.65 -15.22
N THR A 262 -24.07 10.78 -14.29
CA THR A 262 -24.70 12.07 -14.01
C THR A 262 -23.74 13.03 -13.30
N ALA A 263 -24.02 14.33 -13.42
CA ALA A 263 -23.17 15.34 -12.79
C ALA A 263 -23.00 15.15 -11.26
N PRO A 264 -24.03 14.79 -10.47
CA PRO A 264 -23.86 14.51 -9.04
C PRO A 264 -22.85 13.40 -8.74
N ILE A 265 -22.88 12.31 -9.51
CA ILE A 265 -21.91 11.20 -9.36
C ILE A 265 -20.48 11.67 -9.69
N VAL A 266 -20.32 12.37 -10.81
CA VAL A 266 -19.01 12.92 -11.22
C VAL A 266 -18.44 13.85 -10.16
N GLU A 267 -19.27 14.74 -9.59
CA GLU A 267 -18.82 15.68 -8.56
C GLU A 267 -18.55 15.01 -7.22
N GLY A 268 -19.33 13.99 -6.83
CA GLY A 268 -19.05 13.17 -5.65
C GLY A 268 -17.69 12.45 -5.75
N VAL A 269 -17.43 11.83 -6.91
CA VAL A 269 -16.12 11.22 -7.23
C VAL A 269 -15.00 12.28 -7.16
N ASN A 270 -15.17 13.42 -7.81
CA ASN A 270 -14.18 14.49 -7.80
C ASN A 270 -13.96 15.06 -6.38
N TYR A 271 -15.00 15.12 -5.54
CA TYR A 271 -14.90 15.55 -4.14
C TYR A 271 -13.99 14.61 -3.36
N ALA A 272 -14.22 13.32 -3.40
CA ALA A 272 -13.41 12.32 -2.73
C ALA A 272 -11.93 12.33 -3.19
N LEU A 273 -11.70 12.48 -4.49
CA LEU A 273 -10.35 12.60 -5.05
C LEU A 273 -9.60 13.84 -4.56
N ARG A 274 -10.27 14.99 -4.44
CA ARG A 274 -9.67 16.22 -3.87
C ARG A 274 -9.28 16.07 -2.40
N HIS A 275 -9.95 15.18 -1.66
CA HIS A 275 -9.68 14.88 -0.27
C HIS A 275 -8.73 13.67 -0.07
N ASN A 276 -8.10 13.22 -1.17
CA ASN A 276 -7.09 12.14 -1.12
C ASN A 276 -7.65 10.75 -0.75
N VAL A 277 -8.92 10.51 -0.95
CA VAL A 277 -9.57 9.21 -0.73
C VAL A 277 -9.28 8.30 -1.92
N VAL A 278 -9.01 7.02 -1.67
CA VAL A 278 -8.88 6.00 -2.73
C VAL A 278 -10.26 5.46 -3.07
N LEU A 279 -10.67 5.61 -4.33
CA LEU A 279 -11.94 5.10 -4.82
C LEU A 279 -11.75 3.74 -5.50
N VAL A 280 -12.58 2.76 -5.14
CA VAL A 280 -12.52 1.38 -5.63
C VAL A 280 -13.93 0.96 -6.03
N ALA A 281 -14.11 0.59 -7.29
CA ALA A 281 -15.41 0.19 -7.84
C ALA A 281 -15.35 -1.19 -8.48
N ALA A 282 -16.42 -1.95 -8.36
CA ALA A 282 -16.60 -3.22 -9.02
C ALA A 282 -16.72 -3.02 -10.54
N ALA A 283 -16.08 -3.88 -11.32
CA ALA A 283 -16.38 -4.05 -12.74
C ALA A 283 -17.73 -4.79 -12.87
N ALA A 284 -18.24 -4.88 -14.10
CA ALA A 284 -19.48 -5.60 -14.35
C ALA A 284 -19.40 -7.08 -13.94
N ASN A 285 -20.55 -7.68 -13.60
CA ASN A 285 -20.73 -9.12 -13.46
C ASN A 285 -21.24 -9.78 -14.76
N GLU A 286 -21.02 -9.12 -15.86
CA GLU A 286 -21.19 -9.59 -17.22
C GLU A 286 -19.85 -9.47 -17.95
N PRO A 287 -19.50 -10.40 -18.87
CA PRO A 287 -18.18 -10.42 -19.51
C PRO A 287 -18.05 -9.33 -20.59
N VAL A 288 -18.42 -8.09 -20.25
CA VAL A 288 -18.38 -6.91 -21.12
C VAL A 288 -17.03 -6.21 -21.07
N GLU A 289 -16.70 -5.46 -22.10
CA GLU A 289 -15.48 -4.65 -22.18
C GLU A 289 -15.68 -3.21 -21.71
N GLU A 290 -16.91 -2.73 -21.77
CA GLU A 290 -17.31 -1.40 -21.28
C GLU A 290 -17.92 -1.54 -19.88
N GLN A 291 -17.27 -0.95 -18.90
CA GLN A 291 -17.73 -0.97 -17.52
C GLN A 291 -18.72 0.18 -17.29
N GLY A 292 -19.70 -0.05 -16.40
CA GLY A 292 -20.61 1.00 -15.95
C GLY A 292 -20.00 1.95 -14.95
N ASP A 293 -20.77 2.96 -14.54
CA ASP A 293 -20.42 3.87 -13.47
C ASP A 293 -20.54 3.17 -12.10
N PRO A 294 -19.66 3.46 -11.15
CA PRO A 294 -18.58 4.44 -11.21
C PRO A 294 -17.24 3.89 -11.74
N ALA A 295 -17.12 2.60 -12.08
CA ALA A 295 -15.87 1.99 -12.51
C ALA A 295 -15.26 2.68 -13.75
N ASN A 296 -16.08 3.07 -14.73
CA ASN A 296 -15.63 3.77 -15.93
C ASN A 296 -15.10 5.19 -15.63
N LEU A 297 -15.63 5.88 -14.61
CA LEU A 297 -15.14 7.19 -14.16
C LEU A 297 -13.75 7.07 -13.52
N LEU A 298 -13.52 5.97 -12.82
CA LEU A 298 -12.24 5.71 -12.15
C LEU A 298 -11.17 5.24 -13.12
N GLN A 299 -11.58 4.47 -14.12
CA GLN A 299 -10.72 3.89 -15.14
C GLN A 299 -11.36 4.05 -16.53
N PRO A 300 -11.23 5.23 -17.19
CA PRO A 300 -11.79 5.47 -18.50
C PRO A 300 -11.29 4.50 -19.56
N THR A 301 -12.07 4.30 -20.62
CA THR A 301 -11.71 3.43 -21.75
C THR A 301 -10.30 3.72 -22.27
N GLY A 302 -9.51 2.68 -22.47
CA GLY A 302 -8.12 2.77 -22.94
C GLY A 302 -7.09 3.11 -21.83
N SER A 303 -7.51 3.41 -20.61
CA SER A 303 -6.60 3.85 -19.55
C SER A 303 -5.98 2.71 -18.71
N GLY A 304 -6.52 1.49 -18.79
CA GLY A 304 -6.03 0.30 -18.03
C GLY A 304 -4.53 0.03 -18.18
N PRO A 305 -3.98 0.02 -19.41
CA PRO A 305 -2.54 -0.16 -19.63
C PRO A 305 -1.66 0.94 -19.06
N ASN A 306 -2.22 2.11 -18.76
CA ASN A 306 -1.46 3.22 -18.21
C ASN A 306 -1.32 3.08 -16.70
N ILE A 307 -0.13 2.73 -16.23
CA ILE A 307 0.18 2.59 -14.80
C ILE A 307 -0.09 3.89 -14.01
N ASN A 308 -0.02 5.04 -14.65
CA ASN A 308 -0.25 6.35 -14.05
C ASN A 308 -1.69 6.85 -14.19
N SER A 309 -2.62 6.05 -14.72
CA SER A 309 -4.06 6.34 -14.67
C SER A 309 -4.57 6.04 -13.26
N ASN A 310 -4.57 7.03 -12.39
CA ASN A 310 -4.69 6.87 -10.94
C ASN A 310 -5.83 7.70 -10.34
N ARG A 311 -7.01 7.74 -10.99
CA ARG A 311 -8.23 8.31 -10.40
C ARG A 311 -8.88 7.35 -9.40
N GLY A 312 -8.74 6.05 -9.60
CA GLY A 312 -9.27 4.99 -8.75
C GLY A 312 -8.95 3.62 -9.33
N LEU A 313 -9.57 2.61 -8.78
CA LEU A 313 -9.41 1.22 -9.19
C LEU A 313 -10.75 0.64 -9.65
N SER A 314 -10.79 0.12 -10.86
CA SER A 314 -11.86 -0.75 -11.37
C SER A 314 -11.41 -2.19 -11.18
N VAL A 315 -12.18 -2.96 -10.41
CA VAL A 315 -11.81 -4.29 -9.90
C VAL A 315 -12.60 -5.39 -10.59
N THR A 316 -11.91 -6.29 -11.27
CA THR A 316 -12.49 -7.53 -11.81
C THR A 316 -12.32 -8.70 -10.85
N SER A 317 -12.99 -9.81 -11.11
CA SER A 317 -12.99 -11.01 -10.28
C SER A 317 -12.04 -12.08 -10.82
N ALA A 318 -11.18 -12.60 -9.96
CA ALA A 318 -10.42 -13.82 -10.18
C ALA A 318 -11.05 -15.03 -9.45
N ASP A 319 -10.83 -16.23 -10.01
CA ASP A 319 -11.22 -17.52 -9.43
C ASP A 319 -10.10 -18.14 -8.58
N PHE A 320 -10.38 -19.31 -8.00
CA PHE A 320 -9.39 -20.08 -7.24
C PHE A 320 -8.10 -20.38 -8.02
N ASN A 321 -8.14 -20.53 -9.31
CA ASN A 321 -6.94 -20.80 -10.14
C ASN A 321 -6.18 -19.54 -10.54
N GLY A 322 -6.70 -18.35 -10.20
CA GLY A 322 -6.12 -17.06 -10.55
C GLY A 322 -6.44 -16.62 -11.98
N ALA A 323 -7.43 -17.21 -12.62
CA ALA A 323 -7.98 -16.78 -13.90
C ALA A 323 -9.14 -15.80 -13.65
N ARG A 324 -9.45 -14.92 -14.61
CA ARG A 324 -10.67 -14.11 -14.56
C ARG A 324 -11.90 -15.03 -14.53
N THR A 325 -12.85 -14.77 -13.65
CA THR A 325 -14.12 -15.50 -13.66
C THR A 325 -14.89 -15.20 -14.96
N SER A 326 -15.55 -16.21 -15.51
CA SER A 326 -16.22 -16.12 -16.82
C SER A 326 -17.27 -15.02 -16.90
N PHE A 327 -17.90 -14.69 -15.79
CA PHE A 327 -18.93 -13.64 -15.70
C PHE A 327 -18.36 -12.21 -15.54
N ALA A 328 -17.13 -12.04 -15.09
CA ALA A 328 -16.62 -10.70 -14.71
C ALA A 328 -16.27 -9.83 -15.94
N GLY A 329 -16.44 -8.53 -15.77
CA GLY A 329 -16.01 -7.53 -16.73
C GLY A 329 -14.52 -7.61 -17.05
N ARG A 330 -14.15 -7.24 -18.28
CA ARG A 330 -12.79 -7.27 -18.84
C ARG A 330 -12.51 -6.01 -19.65
N GLY A 331 -11.36 -5.95 -20.29
CA GLY A 331 -11.04 -4.88 -21.22
C GLY A 331 -10.21 -3.76 -20.64
N THR A 332 -10.10 -2.67 -21.40
CA THR A 332 -9.17 -1.56 -21.13
C THR A 332 -9.54 -0.68 -19.94
N GLN A 333 -10.65 -0.97 -19.29
CA GLN A 333 -11.12 -0.29 -18.07
C GLN A 333 -10.82 -1.08 -16.79
N ILE A 334 -10.08 -2.19 -16.88
CA ILE A 334 -9.72 -2.99 -15.70
C ILE A 334 -8.37 -2.53 -15.13
N SER A 335 -8.36 -2.18 -13.84
CA SER A 335 -7.14 -1.81 -13.11
C SER A 335 -6.46 -3.01 -12.49
N ILE A 336 -7.23 -3.85 -11.79
CA ILE A 336 -6.74 -4.88 -10.88
C ILE A 336 -7.79 -5.98 -10.73
N ALA A 337 -7.38 -7.15 -10.25
CA ALA A 337 -8.28 -8.20 -9.83
C ALA A 337 -8.15 -8.48 -8.32
N GLY A 338 -9.24 -8.88 -7.70
CA GLY A 338 -9.29 -9.56 -6.40
C GLY A 338 -10.00 -10.90 -6.56
N PHE A 339 -10.03 -11.73 -5.52
CA PHE A 339 -10.75 -13.01 -5.59
C PHE A 339 -12.24 -12.79 -5.34
N GLY A 340 -13.06 -13.02 -6.35
CA GLY A 340 -14.51 -12.82 -6.27
C GLY A 340 -15.33 -14.10 -6.46
N SER A 341 -14.70 -15.25 -6.70
CA SER A 341 -15.35 -16.57 -6.74
C SER A 341 -14.32 -17.66 -6.50
N PHE A 342 -14.75 -18.80 -5.97
CA PHE A 342 -13.95 -20.03 -6.02
C PHE A 342 -14.08 -20.68 -7.38
N GLN A 343 -15.33 -20.89 -7.81
CA GLN A 343 -15.65 -21.55 -9.06
C GLN A 343 -15.48 -20.63 -10.26
N ASN A 344 -15.13 -21.26 -11.39
CA ASN A 344 -15.32 -20.73 -12.73
C ASN A 344 -16.23 -21.70 -13.51
N ALA A 345 -16.64 -21.35 -14.71
CA ALA A 345 -17.52 -22.19 -15.51
C ALA A 345 -16.99 -23.63 -15.61
N GLY A 346 -17.76 -24.60 -15.16
CA GLY A 346 -17.43 -26.04 -15.22
C GLY A 346 -16.47 -26.56 -14.17
N THR A 347 -16.08 -25.76 -13.16
CA THR A 347 -15.23 -26.19 -12.04
C THR A 347 -16.05 -26.50 -10.78
N GLY A 348 -15.57 -27.42 -9.94
CA GLY A 348 -16.15 -27.69 -8.62
C GLY A 348 -15.68 -26.73 -7.54
N GLY A 349 -16.06 -26.98 -6.28
CA GLY A 349 -15.73 -26.18 -5.10
C GLY A 349 -16.91 -25.36 -4.62
N PRO A 350 -16.74 -24.50 -3.58
CA PRO A 350 -17.80 -23.65 -3.08
C PRO A 350 -18.31 -22.67 -4.14
N PRO A 351 -19.59 -22.25 -4.07
CA PRO A 351 -20.19 -21.43 -5.13
C PRO A 351 -19.67 -19.98 -5.18
N GLY A 352 -18.85 -19.57 -4.21
CA GLY A 352 -18.38 -18.19 -4.12
C GLY A 352 -17.28 -18.00 -3.07
N ILE A 353 -17.23 -16.81 -2.50
CA ILE A 353 -16.37 -16.42 -1.38
C ILE A 353 -17.19 -16.41 -0.11
N LEU A 354 -16.70 -17.05 0.95
CA LEU A 354 -17.36 -17.06 2.25
C LEU A 354 -17.25 -15.70 2.93
N GLY A 355 -18.36 -15.14 3.36
CA GLY A 355 -18.44 -13.88 4.09
C GLY A 355 -19.55 -13.88 5.13
N ALA A 356 -19.56 -12.88 6.00
CA ALA A 356 -20.65 -12.65 6.94
C ALA A 356 -21.97 -12.40 6.20
N PHE A 357 -23.07 -12.84 6.79
CA PHE A 357 -24.37 -12.73 6.17
C PHE A 357 -25.45 -12.58 7.26
N PRO A 358 -26.53 -11.80 7.04
CA PRO A 358 -27.58 -11.69 8.04
C PRO A 358 -28.19 -13.05 8.37
N ALA A 359 -28.40 -13.32 9.66
CA ALA A 359 -29.02 -14.56 10.09
C ALA A 359 -30.51 -14.67 9.67
N ASN A 360 -31.17 -13.52 9.54
CA ASN A 360 -32.55 -13.43 9.06
C ASN A 360 -32.60 -13.65 7.53
N PRO A 361 -33.75 -14.10 7.00
CA PRO A 361 -33.95 -14.20 5.55
C PRO A 361 -33.70 -12.87 4.86
N THR A 362 -32.96 -12.91 3.73
CA THR A 362 -32.61 -11.74 2.92
C THR A 362 -33.13 -11.92 1.49
N GLU A 363 -33.19 -10.82 0.71
CA GLU A 363 -33.59 -10.89 -0.70
C GLU A 363 -32.73 -11.84 -1.53
N ILE A 364 -31.40 -11.87 -1.28
CA ILE A 364 -30.49 -12.80 -1.96
C ILE A 364 -30.78 -14.26 -1.57
N ASP A 365 -31.12 -14.52 -0.32
CA ASP A 365 -31.30 -15.86 0.22
C ASP A 365 -32.61 -16.48 -0.22
N VAL A 366 -33.74 -15.77 -0.05
CA VAL A 366 -35.09 -16.27 -0.33
C VAL A 366 -35.61 -15.87 -1.71
N GLY A 367 -34.89 -15.00 -2.39
CA GLY A 367 -35.34 -14.35 -3.64
C GLY A 367 -36.20 -13.12 -3.38
N SER A 368 -36.22 -12.21 -4.31
CA SER A 368 -37.04 -11.00 -4.28
C SER A 368 -37.96 -10.96 -5.50
N PRO A 369 -39.28 -10.85 -5.30
CA PRO A 369 -40.19 -10.63 -6.41
C PRO A 369 -40.00 -9.20 -6.94
N SER A 370 -39.76 -9.04 -8.21
CA SER A 370 -39.77 -7.76 -8.89
C SER A 370 -41.04 -7.57 -9.71
N LEU A 371 -41.47 -6.32 -9.88
CA LEU A 371 -42.51 -5.96 -10.83
C LEU A 371 -42.11 -6.28 -12.28
N ASP A 372 -40.80 -6.31 -12.56
CA ASP A 372 -40.22 -6.83 -13.80
C ASP A 372 -39.71 -8.25 -13.57
N PRO A 373 -40.29 -9.27 -14.22
CA PRO A 373 -39.85 -10.67 -14.09
C PRO A 373 -38.37 -10.88 -14.48
N ALA A 374 -37.81 -10.02 -15.34
CA ALA A 374 -36.41 -10.07 -15.73
C ALA A 374 -35.44 -9.64 -14.60
N LEU A 375 -35.96 -8.91 -13.61
CA LEU A 375 -35.21 -8.43 -12.46
C LEU A 375 -35.46 -9.24 -11.17
N THR A 376 -36.32 -10.29 -11.24
CA THR A 376 -36.56 -11.16 -10.11
C THR A 376 -35.26 -11.88 -9.71
N VAL A 377 -34.85 -11.73 -8.46
CA VAL A 377 -33.67 -12.41 -7.90
C VAL A 377 -34.12 -13.80 -7.41
N PRO A 378 -33.62 -14.89 -8.00
CA PRO A 378 -33.93 -16.24 -7.49
C PRO A 378 -33.17 -16.50 -6.19
N PRO A 379 -33.67 -17.41 -5.31
CA PRO A 379 -32.95 -17.84 -4.12
C PRO A 379 -31.54 -18.32 -4.47
N CYS A 380 -30.52 -17.86 -3.74
CA CYS A 380 -29.14 -18.20 -4.05
C CYS A 380 -28.73 -19.61 -3.59
N GLY A 381 -29.39 -20.18 -2.59
CA GLY A 381 -28.94 -21.42 -1.96
C GLY A 381 -27.48 -21.34 -1.44
N CYS A 382 -27.03 -20.15 -1.06
CA CYS A 382 -25.63 -19.83 -0.82
C CYS A 382 -25.22 -19.84 0.65
N ARG A 383 -26.16 -20.06 1.58
CA ARG A 383 -25.84 -20.11 3.02
C ARG A 383 -24.85 -21.22 3.34
N GLY A 384 -23.93 -20.93 4.23
CA GLY A 384 -23.06 -21.91 4.86
C GLY A 384 -23.80 -22.80 5.85
N THR A 385 -23.12 -23.72 6.48
CA THR A 385 -23.65 -24.55 7.57
C THR A 385 -24.05 -23.71 8.79
N ASP A 386 -23.39 -22.63 9.06
CA ASP A 386 -23.80 -21.56 9.97
C ASP A 386 -24.54 -20.50 9.14
N SER A 387 -25.81 -20.27 9.45
CA SER A 387 -26.69 -19.35 8.71
C SER A 387 -26.23 -17.88 8.74
N ARG A 388 -25.26 -17.53 9.59
CA ARG A 388 -24.64 -16.21 9.64
C ARG A 388 -23.56 -16.00 8.58
N PHE A 389 -23.30 -16.99 7.74
CA PHE A 389 -22.30 -16.92 6.68
C PHE A 389 -22.87 -17.42 5.37
N ALA A 390 -22.45 -16.81 4.27
CA ALA A 390 -22.86 -17.23 2.94
C ALA A 390 -21.70 -17.14 1.94
N TYR A 391 -21.79 -17.95 0.89
CA TYR A 391 -20.90 -17.90 -0.26
C TYR A 391 -21.51 -17.03 -1.35
N LEU A 392 -20.99 -15.85 -1.55
CA LEU A 392 -21.38 -14.98 -2.67
C LEU A 392 -20.26 -14.91 -3.71
N ARG A 393 -20.66 -14.68 -4.96
CA ARG A 393 -19.71 -14.51 -6.08
C ARG A 393 -19.98 -13.20 -6.82
N GLY A 394 -18.93 -12.56 -7.29
CA GLY A 394 -19.05 -11.32 -8.04
C GLY A 394 -17.77 -10.48 -7.95
N THR A 395 -17.63 -9.53 -8.85
CA THR A 395 -16.66 -8.45 -8.71
C THR A 395 -16.88 -7.66 -7.41
N SER A 396 -18.12 -7.70 -6.91
CA SER A 396 -18.52 -7.14 -5.61
C SER A 396 -17.74 -7.72 -4.42
N MET A 397 -17.35 -8.99 -4.45
CA MET A 397 -16.59 -9.62 -3.37
C MET A 397 -15.10 -9.32 -3.45
N ALA A 398 -14.59 -9.08 -4.65
CA ALA A 398 -13.21 -8.67 -4.91
C ALA A 398 -12.94 -7.21 -4.52
N THR A 399 -13.90 -6.33 -4.75
CA THR A 399 -13.77 -4.87 -4.56
C THR A 399 -13.44 -4.46 -3.12
N PRO A 400 -14.14 -4.93 -2.07
CA PRO A 400 -13.85 -4.55 -0.69
C PRO A 400 -12.49 -5.06 -0.18
N GLN A 401 -11.99 -6.18 -0.68
CA GLN A 401 -10.64 -6.67 -0.39
C GLN A 401 -9.61 -5.64 -0.87
N VAL A 402 -9.75 -5.19 -2.11
CA VAL A 402 -8.88 -4.16 -2.71
C VAL A 402 -9.01 -2.83 -1.96
N ALA A 403 -10.23 -2.41 -1.58
CA ALA A 403 -10.46 -1.17 -0.86
C ALA A 403 -9.81 -1.19 0.54
N ALA A 404 -9.92 -2.30 1.26
CA ALA A 404 -9.29 -2.45 2.57
C ALA A 404 -7.76 -2.40 2.49
N ILE A 405 -7.17 -3.08 1.50
CA ILE A 405 -5.72 -3.04 1.28
C ILE A 405 -5.27 -1.63 0.90
N ALA A 406 -6.05 -0.91 0.07
CA ALA A 406 -5.76 0.48 -0.28
C ALA A 406 -5.82 1.40 0.95
N ALA A 407 -6.83 1.24 1.80
CA ALA A 407 -6.95 1.98 3.06
C ALA A 407 -5.77 1.68 3.99
N MET A 408 -5.38 0.42 4.13
CA MET A 408 -4.21 0.03 4.93
C MET A 408 -2.93 0.69 4.43
N VAL A 409 -2.69 0.70 3.11
CA VAL A 409 -1.50 1.31 2.49
C VAL A 409 -1.47 2.83 2.72
N GLY A 410 -2.59 3.52 2.47
CA GLY A 410 -2.71 4.98 2.65
C GLY A 410 -2.59 5.40 4.10
N HIS A 411 -3.28 4.71 5.00
CA HIS A 411 -3.25 4.98 6.43
C HIS A 411 -1.87 4.71 7.05
N PHE A 412 -1.22 3.61 6.65
CA PHE A 412 0.13 3.25 7.11
C PHE A 412 1.19 4.27 6.67
N ASN A 413 1.06 4.83 5.47
CA ASN A 413 1.95 5.87 4.96
C ASN A 413 1.16 7.11 4.52
N PRO A 414 0.76 7.98 5.45
CA PRO A 414 -0.11 9.13 5.18
C PRO A 414 0.54 10.24 4.34
N ASP A 415 1.83 10.14 4.06
CA ASP A 415 2.53 11.04 3.13
C ASP A 415 2.30 10.64 1.65
N LEU A 416 1.70 9.48 1.38
CA LEU A 416 1.35 9.05 0.02
C LEU A 416 0.05 9.73 -0.43
N PRO A 417 0.03 10.35 -1.61
CA PRO A 417 -1.24 10.72 -2.24
C PRO A 417 -1.98 9.46 -2.71
N SER A 418 -3.33 9.51 -2.76
CA SER A 418 -4.17 8.40 -3.21
C SER A 418 -3.74 7.85 -4.58
N SER A 419 -3.30 8.73 -5.49
CA SER A 419 -2.75 8.33 -6.79
C SER A 419 -1.50 7.45 -6.69
N GLU A 420 -0.67 7.63 -5.68
CA GLU A 420 0.50 6.80 -5.44
C GLU A 420 0.13 5.48 -4.75
N VAL A 421 -0.85 5.49 -3.84
CA VAL A 421 -1.43 4.25 -3.28
C VAL A 421 -1.95 3.36 -4.40
N ILE A 422 -2.73 3.92 -5.33
CA ILE A 422 -3.24 3.21 -6.51
C ILE A 422 -2.09 2.65 -7.36
N ARG A 423 -1.05 3.46 -7.60
CA ARG A 423 0.13 3.02 -8.36
C ARG A 423 0.86 1.87 -7.67
N ILE A 424 1.05 1.95 -6.35
CA ILE A 424 1.68 0.89 -5.55
C ILE A 424 0.89 -0.41 -5.70
N ILE A 425 -0.43 -0.38 -5.53
CA ILE A 425 -1.30 -1.56 -5.70
C ILE A 425 -1.10 -2.19 -7.08
N LYS A 426 -1.12 -1.38 -8.15
CA LYS A 426 -0.93 -1.86 -9.52
C LYS A 426 0.44 -2.48 -9.77
N VAL A 427 1.53 -1.83 -9.32
CA VAL A 427 2.90 -2.33 -9.61
C VAL A 427 3.29 -3.55 -8.77
N THR A 428 2.62 -3.76 -7.64
CA THR A 428 2.92 -4.87 -6.71
C THR A 428 1.99 -6.07 -6.87
N ALA A 429 0.98 -5.97 -7.74
CA ALA A 429 0.04 -7.04 -8.02
C ALA A 429 0.75 -8.34 -8.46
N THR A 430 0.20 -9.48 -8.06
CA THR A 430 0.68 -10.79 -8.50
C THR A 430 0.23 -11.06 -9.93
N ARG A 431 1.17 -11.38 -10.80
CA ARG A 431 0.94 -11.66 -12.22
C ARG A 431 1.88 -12.77 -12.70
N ALA A 432 1.54 -13.39 -13.81
CA ALA A 432 2.42 -14.37 -14.44
C ALA A 432 3.77 -13.71 -14.78
N PRO A 433 4.91 -14.41 -14.60
CA PRO A 433 6.24 -13.88 -14.91
C PRO A 433 6.33 -13.34 -16.34
N GLY A 434 6.92 -12.14 -16.48
CA GLY A 434 7.11 -11.49 -17.79
C GLY A 434 5.88 -10.78 -18.35
N THR A 435 4.72 -10.83 -17.68
CA THR A 435 3.51 -10.14 -18.12
C THR A 435 3.40 -8.73 -17.49
N GLY A 436 2.95 -7.78 -18.30
CA GLY A 436 2.52 -6.46 -17.87
C GLY A 436 1.02 -6.45 -17.55
N TRP A 437 0.36 -5.35 -17.86
CA TRP A 437 -1.08 -5.26 -17.85
C TRP A 437 -1.70 -6.17 -18.93
N ASN A 438 -2.87 -6.74 -18.64
CA ASN A 438 -3.68 -7.49 -19.60
C ASN A 438 -5.18 -7.17 -19.41
N PRO A 439 -6.04 -7.37 -20.44
CA PRO A 439 -7.46 -7.04 -20.35
C PRO A 439 -8.28 -7.95 -19.44
N GLU A 440 -7.76 -9.11 -19.03
CA GLU A 440 -8.47 -10.07 -18.19
C GLU A 440 -8.38 -9.73 -16.70
N LEU A 441 -7.18 -9.38 -16.22
CA LEU A 441 -6.90 -9.16 -14.80
C LEU A 441 -6.30 -7.76 -14.50
N GLY A 442 -6.27 -6.88 -15.50
CA GLY A 442 -5.60 -5.59 -15.35
C GLY A 442 -4.09 -5.75 -15.08
N TRP A 443 -3.60 -5.14 -14.01
CA TRP A 443 -2.21 -5.27 -13.57
C TRP A 443 -1.93 -6.57 -12.80
N GLY A 444 -2.94 -7.42 -12.59
CA GLY A 444 -2.86 -8.71 -11.90
C GLY A 444 -3.76 -8.81 -10.69
N ILE A 445 -3.57 -9.84 -9.86
CA ILE A 445 -4.31 -10.04 -8.62
C ILE A 445 -3.63 -9.23 -7.51
N ILE A 446 -4.41 -8.56 -6.69
CA ILE A 446 -3.90 -7.75 -5.57
C ILE A 446 -2.97 -8.56 -4.66
N ASN A 447 -1.89 -7.91 -4.18
CA ASN A 447 -0.93 -8.49 -3.26
C ASN A 447 -0.66 -7.54 -2.09
N ALA A 448 -1.33 -7.77 -0.99
CA ALA A 448 -1.30 -6.91 0.19
C ALA A 448 0.10 -6.80 0.81
N GLY A 449 0.79 -7.92 0.96
CA GLY A 449 2.14 -7.96 1.55
C GLY A 449 3.13 -7.15 0.73
N ASN A 450 3.13 -7.31 -0.60
CA ASN A 450 4.01 -6.54 -1.48
C ASN A 450 3.65 -5.05 -1.47
N ALA A 451 2.36 -4.71 -1.46
CA ALA A 451 1.91 -3.32 -1.44
C ALA A 451 2.38 -2.60 -0.16
N LEU A 452 2.20 -3.21 0.99
CA LEU A 452 2.66 -2.66 2.27
C LEU A 452 4.19 -2.64 2.41
N ALA A 453 4.90 -3.65 1.89
CA ALA A 453 6.35 -3.64 1.86
C ALA A 453 6.91 -2.47 1.04
N VAL A 454 6.29 -2.14 -0.09
CA VAL A 454 6.64 -0.96 -0.90
C VAL A 454 6.27 0.33 -0.17
N ALA A 455 5.06 0.40 0.42
CA ALA A 455 4.61 1.57 1.18
C ALA A 455 5.53 1.88 2.38
N ARG A 456 6.07 0.85 3.04
CA ARG A 456 6.98 0.95 4.18
C ARG A 456 8.27 1.69 3.85
N VAL A 457 8.78 1.54 2.63
CA VAL A 457 10.03 2.17 2.16
C VAL A 457 9.79 3.35 1.23
N ALA A 458 8.57 3.64 0.86
CA ALA A 458 8.19 4.76 0.01
C ALA A 458 8.29 6.06 0.80
N ASP A 459 9.46 6.68 0.77
CA ASP A 459 9.75 7.89 1.52
C ASP A 459 9.31 9.14 0.74
N ARG A 460 8.27 9.79 1.24
CA ARG A 460 7.76 11.10 0.80
C ARG A 460 7.96 12.18 1.85
N THR A 461 8.52 11.81 3.00
CA THR A 461 8.74 12.72 4.13
C THR A 461 9.85 13.71 3.81
N ARG A 462 9.57 14.99 3.98
CA ARG A 462 10.60 16.01 3.78
C ARG A 462 11.54 16.06 4.99
N PRO A 463 12.86 15.95 4.78
CA PRO A 463 13.83 16.10 5.86
C PRO A 463 13.80 17.51 6.43
N LYS A 464 14.31 17.67 7.63
CA LYS A 464 14.48 18.96 8.29
C LYS A 464 15.95 19.18 8.64
N SER A 465 16.41 20.44 8.53
CA SER A 465 17.74 20.81 8.97
C SER A 465 17.72 22.15 9.69
N LYS A 466 18.71 22.38 10.56
CA LYS A 466 18.84 23.64 11.29
C LYS A 466 20.31 23.98 11.49
N ALA A 467 20.75 25.10 10.94
CA ALA A 467 22.09 25.61 11.18
C ALA A 467 22.25 26.11 12.62
N LYS A 468 23.42 25.87 13.19
CA LYS A 468 23.82 26.31 14.52
C LYS A 468 25.06 27.19 14.39
N GLY A 469 25.07 28.34 15.05
CA GLY A 469 26.16 29.29 14.97
C GLY A 469 26.03 30.42 16.01
N PRO A 470 26.94 31.39 15.97
CA PRO A 470 26.96 32.50 16.92
C PRO A 470 25.74 33.41 16.76
N LYS A 471 25.44 34.12 17.83
CA LYS A 471 24.48 35.23 17.87
C LYS A 471 25.23 36.56 18.12
N GLY A 472 24.59 37.68 17.86
CA GLY A 472 25.12 39.03 18.17
C GLY A 472 26.34 39.41 17.34
N VAL A 473 27.40 39.92 17.99
CA VAL A 473 28.64 40.38 17.37
C VAL A 473 29.78 39.47 17.74
N ARG A 474 30.61 39.08 16.76
CA ARG A 474 31.81 38.29 16.97
C ARG A 474 33.07 38.97 16.42
N ARG A 475 34.21 38.77 17.07
CA ARG A 475 35.48 39.35 16.65
C ARG A 475 36.20 38.49 15.58
N SER A 476 36.09 37.15 15.70
CA SER A 476 36.81 36.22 14.79
C SER A 476 36.13 36.16 13.42
N ARG A 477 36.98 36.22 12.36
CA ARG A 477 36.57 36.03 10.96
C ARG A 477 36.41 34.56 10.58
N LYS A 478 37.08 33.63 11.26
CA LYS A 478 37.00 32.18 10.99
C LYS A 478 35.77 31.62 11.69
N LEU A 479 34.86 30.97 10.99
CA LEU A 479 33.65 30.35 11.48
C LEU A 479 33.57 28.89 11.02
N THR A 480 33.34 27.97 11.93
CA THR A 480 32.80 26.65 11.58
C THR A 480 31.30 26.69 11.79
N LEU A 481 30.55 26.87 10.69
CA LEU A 481 29.11 26.75 10.71
C LEU A 481 28.77 25.25 10.85
N LYS A 482 27.97 24.88 11.83
CA LYS A 482 27.48 23.52 12.05
C LYS A 482 25.97 23.46 11.82
N TRP A 483 25.43 22.29 11.56
CA TRP A 483 23.98 22.07 11.49
C TRP A 483 23.63 20.66 11.93
N THR A 484 22.36 20.47 12.24
CA THR A 484 21.75 19.18 12.47
C THR A 484 20.73 18.94 11.36
N GLY A 485 20.46 17.71 11.05
CA GLY A 485 19.38 17.34 10.13
C GLY A 485 18.94 15.92 10.36
N GLY A 486 17.71 15.63 9.97
CA GLY A 486 17.10 14.32 10.10
C GLY A 486 15.72 14.30 9.47
N GLU A 487 15.12 13.15 9.48
CA GLU A 487 13.75 12.91 9.04
C GLU A 487 12.89 12.56 10.26
N ARG A 488 11.63 12.99 10.23
CA ARG A 488 10.60 12.42 11.10
C ARG A 488 9.99 11.26 10.35
N THR A 489 9.87 10.13 10.99
CA THR A 489 9.21 8.95 10.45
C THR A 489 7.90 8.73 11.15
N HIS A 490 6.89 8.28 10.43
CA HIS A 490 5.73 7.66 11.01
C HIS A 490 6.13 6.27 11.55
N PRO A 491 5.46 5.79 12.61
CA PRO A 491 5.72 4.44 13.12
C PRO A 491 5.65 3.38 12.02
N GLY A 492 6.62 2.50 11.96
CA GLY A 492 6.68 1.43 10.97
C GLY A 492 7.31 1.81 9.61
N LEU A 493 7.44 3.11 9.26
CA LEU A 493 8.11 3.51 8.02
C LEU A 493 9.63 3.51 8.15
N ILE A 494 10.30 3.22 7.05
CA ILE A 494 11.76 3.25 6.94
C ILE A 494 12.16 4.53 6.19
N PRO A 495 12.81 5.50 6.85
CA PRO A 495 13.25 6.73 6.19
C PRO A 495 14.39 6.44 5.21
N SER A 496 14.42 7.18 4.11
CA SER A 496 15.51 7.06 3.14
C SER A 496 16.83 7.62 3.66
N GLY A 497 16.77 8.50 4.65
CA GLY A 497 17.91 9.18 5.27
C GLY A 497 18.44 10.37 4.47
N VAL A 498 18.97 11.39 5.17
CA VAL A 498 19.46 12.61 4.53
C VAL A 498 20.66 12.33 3.62
N ALA A 499 20.54 12.66 2.34
CA ALA A 499 21.60 12.51 1.34
C ALA A 499 22.58 13.68 1.36
N LYS A 500 22.10 14.92 1.47
CA LYS A 500 22.94 16.12 1.37
C LYS A 500 22.25 17.34 1.98
N TYR A 501 23.10 18.33 2.30
CA TYR A 501 22.67 19.65 2.79
C TYR A 501 23.10 20.74 1.81
N GLN A 502 22.23 21.69 1.56
CA GLN A 502 22.53 22.93 0.87
C GLN A 502 22.62 24.06 1.90
N VAL A 503 23.74 24.77 1.92
CA VAL A 503 24.01 25.88 2.84
C VAL A 503 23.85 27.20 2.11
N TYR A 504 23.02 28.07 2.68
CA TYR A 504 22.72 29.37 2.12
C TYR A 504 23.22 30.50 3.01
N ARG A 505 23.72 31.57 2.39
CA ARG A 505 24.22 32.76 3.06
C ARG A 505 23.61 34.01 2.46
N SER A 506 23.17 34.94 3.31
CA SER A 506 22.88 36.31 3.00
C SER A 506 23.94 37.20 3.69
N THR A 507 24.36 38.30 3.03
CA THR A 507 25.28 39.28 3.56
C THR A 507 24.61 40.64 3.53
N ASN A 508 24.61 41.38 4.64
CA ASN A 508 24.01 42.71 4.84
C ASN A 508 22.52 42.79 4.40
N GLY A 509 21.78 41.73 4.54
CA GLY A 509 20.35 41.67 4.17
C GLY A 509 20.07 41.36 2.70
N GLY A 510 21.08 41.20 1.86
CA GLY A 510 20.91 40.86 0.45
C GLY A 510 20.34 39.46 0.23
N LYS A 511 20.05 39.12 -1.03
CA LYS A 511 19.49 37.81 -1.43
C LYS A 511 20.37 36.65 -0.94
N TYR A 512 19.75 35.55 -0.52
CA TYR A 512 20.46 34.35 -0.13
C TYR A 512 21.10 33.67 -1.35
N LYS A 513 22.38 33.35 -1.23
CA LYS A 513 23.14 32.58 -2.22
C LYS A 513 23.54 31.24 -1.63
N ARG A 514 23.40 30.16 -2.40
CA ARG A 514 23.89 28.83 -2.00
C ARG A 514 25.43 28.85 -2.03
N ILE A 515 26.05 28.56 -0.90
CA ILE A 515 27.51 28.60 -0.72
C ILE A 515 28.14 27.22 -0.61
N ALA A 516 27.34 26.18 -0.45
CA ALA A 516 27.77 24.79 -0.47
C ALA A 516 26.59 23.82 -0.72
N THR A 517 26.92 22.68 -1.32
CA THR A 517 26.19 21.43 -1.23
C THR A 517 27.15 20.40 -0.67
N THR A 518 26.77 19.65 0.39
CA THR A 518 27.68 18.77 1.11
C THR A 518 26.93 17.69 1.88
N THR A 519 27.57 16.56 2.09
CA THR A 519 27.10 15.47 2.99
C THR A 519 27.52 15.71 4.44
N LYS A 520 28.52 16.59 4.68
CA LYS A 520 29.04 16.91 6.01
C LYS A 520 28.08 17.83 6.76
N MET A 521 28.03 17.72 8.07
CA MET A 521 27.22 18.56 8.98
C MET A 521 27.94 19.83 9.45
N SER A 522 29.00 20.25 8.76
CA SER A 522 29.71 21.49 9.06
C SER A 522 30.42 22.06 7.84
N LYS A 523 30.70 23.36 7.89
CA LYS A 523 31.53 24.07 6.89
C LYS A 523 32.38 25.14 7.55
N LYS A 524 33.69 25.12 7.27
CA LYS A 524 34.59 26.21 7.65
C LYS A 524 34.42 27.39 6.69
N LEU A 525 34.32 28.59 7.22
CA LEU A 525 34.09 29.82 6.48
C LEU A 525 35.04 30.90 6.97
N THR A 526 35.60 31.72 6.04
CA THR A 526 36.28 32.96 6.36
C THR A 526 35.40 34.13 5.92
N LEU A 527 35.09 35.01 6.86
CA LEU A 527 34.13 36.10 6.69
C LEU A 527 34.82 37.46 6.64
N LYS A 528 34.19 38.46 6.02
CA LYS A 528 34.70 39.82 5.99
C LYS A 528 34.28 40.60 7.25
N ARG A 529 35.14 41.44 7.78
CA ARG A 529 34.86 42.34 8.90
C ARG A 529 33.77 43.37 8.56
N GLY A 530 33.06 43.88 9.56
CA GLY A 530 32.03 44.90 9.43
C GLY A 530 30.72 44.44 8.78
N LYS A 531 30.59 43.18 8.39
CA LYS A 531 29.43 42.66 7.67
C LYS A 531 28.51 41.87 8.59
N ARG A 532 27.19 41.93 8.30
CA ARG A 532 26.16 41.09 8.91
C ARG A 532 25.91 39.86 8.04
N TYR A 533 25.88 38.69 8.63
CA TYR A 533 25.65 37.41 7.96
C TYR A 533 24.41 36.70 8.49
N ARG A 534 23.66 36.12 7.57
CA ARG A 534 22.53 35.23 7.89
C ARG A 534 22.72 33.92 7.15
N PHE A 535 22.44 32.82 7.80
CA PHE A 535 22.56 31.47 7.25
C PHE A 535 21.30 30.67 7.52
N TYR A 536 20.99 29.77 6.61
CA TYR A 536 20.10 28.63 6.81
C TYR A 536 20.60 27.44 6.01
N THR A 537 20.12 26.23 6.37
CA THR A 537 20.36 25.01 5.64
C THR A 537 19.07 24.50 5.02
N VAL A 538 19.18 23.66 4.01
CA VAL A 538 18.10 22.88 3.39
C VAL A 538 18.61 21.47 3.19
N ALA A 539 18.01 20.51 3.84
CA ALA A 539 18.30 19.09 3.66
C ALA A 539 17.59 18.54 2.42
N ILE A 540 18.20 17.53 1.81
CA ILE A 540 17.64 16.71 0.75
C ILE A 540 17.96 15.26 1.13
N ASP A 541 16.94 14.40 1.15
CA ASP A 541 17.10 12.98 1.46
C ASP A 541 17.52 12.14 0.24
N LYS A 542 17.66 10.83 0.43
CA LYS A 542 18.02 9.89 -0.65
C LYS A 542 16.87 9.62 -1.61
N ALA A 543 15.62 9.77 -1.16
CA ALA A 543 14.43 9.68 -2.01
C ALA A 543 14.23 10.95 -2.88
N GLY A 544 15.01 12.02 -2.64
CA GLY A 544 14.91 13.26 -3.39
C GLY A 544 13.99 14.30 -2.77
N ASN A 545 13.35 14.01 -1.63
CA ASN A 545 12.51 14.99 -0.95
C ASN A 545 13.36 16.13 -0.42
N ARG A 546 12.89 17.35 -0.64
CA ARG A 546 13.59 18.56 -0.30
C ARG A 546 12.87 19.31 0.83
N GLU A 547 13.62 19.71 1.84
CA GLU A 547 13.15 20.59 2.90
C GLU A 547 12.59 21.90 2.36
N ARG A 548 11.47 22.37 2.91
CA ARG A 548 10.94 23.71 2.60
C ARG A 548 11.94 24.77 3.06
N LYS A 549 12.14 25.79 2.24
CA LYS A 549 12.98 26.92 2.59
C LYS A 549 12.49 27.55 3.90
N PRO A 550 13.34 27.73 4.93
CA PRO A 550 12.94 28.38 6.16
C PRO A 550 12.47 29.82 5.93
N SER A 551 11.43 30.25 6.61
CA SER A 551 10.92 31.63 6.57
C SER A 551 11.89 32.63 7.23
N ARG A 552 12.68 32.16 8.19
CA ARG A 552 13.67 32.94 8.94
C ARG A 552 15.05 32.27 8.84
N ALA A 553 16.11 33.07 9.01
CA ALA A 553 17.46 32.54 9.11
C ALA A 553 17.64 31.72 10.39
N ASP A 554 18.33 30.59 10.30
CA ASP A 554 18.71 29.80 11.48
C ASP A 554 19.76 30.51 12.33
N VAL A 555 20.67 31.20 11.66
CA VAL A 555 21.81 31.89 12.29
C VAL A 555 21.90 33.31 11.73
N SER A 556 22.06 34.30 12.62
CA SER A 556 22.25 35.71 12.26
C SER A 556 23.22 36.36 13.25
N PHE A 557 24.30 36.96 12.72
CA PHE A 557 25.29 37.67 13.52
C PHE A 557 26.06 38.72 12.68
N ARG A 558 26.86 39.56 13.35
CA ARG A 558 27.77 40.53 12.71
C ARG A 558 29.21 40.20 13.06
N VAL A 559 30.13 40.36 12.11
CA VAL A 559 31.59 40.34 12.37
C VAL A 559 32.01 41.78 12.69
N ALA A 560 32.65 41.97 13.82
CA ALA A 560 33.18 43.28 14.20
C ALA A 560 34.07 43.91 13.09
N ARG A 561 34.15 45.25 13.10
CA ARG A 561 35.06 46.01 12.23
C ARG A 561 36.53 45.73 12.52
#